data_310a60066b04a1146a146b1f60194089
#
_entry.id   310a60066b04a1146a146b1f60194089
#
_cell.length_a   1.000
_cell.length_b   1.000
_cell.length_c   1.000
_cell.angle_alpha   90.00
_cell.angle_beta   90.00
_cell.angle_gamma   90.00
#
_symmetry.space_group_name_H-M   'P 1'
#
loop_
_entity.id
_entity.type
_entity.pdbx_description
1 polymer ?
#
loop_
_entity_poly.entity_id
_entity_poly.type
_entity_poly.pdbx_seq_one_letter_code
_entity_poly.pdbx_strand_id
1 'polypeptide(L)'
;MSSAPLTSTPPALLPAKTKSPPPHHPLLSHLPNCTNLRSLAQLHAAAVKAGLAAHPAFVTRLLTLCTAPGAGPAHLAYARQVFDRVSHPADAVWYNTLLRGYARSHSSSAAAAAAEAAVRVFVRMLEEGVAPDTYTFVSLLKACAAARAGEEGRQAHAVAAKLGAAGHDYVRPTLINMYAECGDVRAARAMFDRMDGDCVVSYNAMITAAVRSSRPGEALVLFREMQAKGLKPTSVTVISVLSACALLGAVELGRWVHDYVRKIGLDSLVKVSTALIDMYAKCGSLEDAIAVFQGMESRDKQAWSVMIVAYANHGYGREAISLFEEMKKQGIKPDDITFLGVLYACSHSGLVSEGLQYFDDMKDHGIIPGIKHYGCVTDLLARSGQLERAYKFIDELPIKPTPILWRTLLSACGGHGDVELGKRVFEKILELDDSHGGDYVIFSNLCANTGKWEEMNRVRKLMNEKGVVKVPGCSSIEIDNTVHEFFAGDGRHPKSQEARKMVDEVIDQLKLVGYAPDTSHVFHVEMGEEEKATSLRYHSEKLAIAFGLLKTAPGATLRVVKNLRVCPDCHSMAKLVSMVFNRRIILRDLNRFHHFEDGVCSCGDYW
;
A
#
# COMPACT_ATOMS: atom_id res chain seq x y z
N MET A 1 -54.16 -57.38 22.81
CA MET A 1 -53.73 -57.00 24.19
C MET A 1 -52.61 -56.04 24.07
N SER A 2 -52.95 -54.89 23.94
CA SER A 2 -53.03 -53.59 24.65
C SER A 2 -52.10 -53.49 25.84
N SER A 3 -51.11 -52.57 25.74
CA SER A 3 -50.62 -51.76 26.84
C SER A 3 -49.88 -50.52 26.27
N ALA A 4 -50.49 -49.35 26.45
CA ALA A 4 -49.89 -48.06 26.21
C ALA A 4 -49.02 -47.63 27.42
N PRO A 5 -47.96 -46.85 27.25
CA PRO A 5 -47.29 -46.15 28.34
C PRO A 5 -47.79 -44.70 28.43
N LEU A 6 -48.16 -44.35 29.63
CA LEU A 6 -48.43 -42.98 30.09
C LEU A 6 -47.14 -42.13 30.07
N THR A 7 -47.12 -41.10 29.29
CA THR A 7 -46.14 -40.00 29.40
C THR A 7 -46.79 -38.81 30.10
N SER A 8 -46.41 -38.58 31.34
CA SER A 8 -46.72 -37.37 32.09
C SER A 8 -45.73 -36.25 31.68
N THR A 9 -46.22 -35.29 30.96
CA THR A 9 -45.55 -34.01 30.71
C THR A 9 -45.63 -33.12 31.97
N PRO A 10 -44.49 -32.55 32.45
CA PRO A 10 -44.56 -31.54 33.51
C PRO A 10 -45.14 -30.23 32.97
N PRO A 11 -45.87 -29.46 33.80
CA PRO A 11 -46.51 -28.22 33.35
C PRO A 11 -45.47 -27.16 32.96
N ALA A 12 -45.63 -26.59 31.76
CA ALA A 12 -44.90 -25.46 31.30
C ALA A 12 -45.08 -24.28 32.24
N LEU A 13 -44.01 -23.80 32.87
CA LEU A 13 -43.95 -22.52 33.54
C LEU A 13 -44.12 -21.44 32.51
N LEU A 14 -45.29 -20.79 32.52
CA LEU A 14 -45.55 -19.59 31.76
C LEU A 14 -44.53 -18.51 32.13
N PRO A 15 -43.85 -17.85 31.15
CA PRO A 15 -42.94 -16.76 31.45
C PRO A 15 -43.74 -15.60 32.07
N ALA A 16 -43.25 -15.10 33.20
CA ALA A 16 -43.79 -13.91 33.85
C ALA A 16 -43.85 -12.78 32.82
N LYS A 17 -45.04 -12.22 32.60
CA LYS A 17 -45.26 -11.02 31.79
C LYS A 17 -44.47 -9.87 32.41
N THR A 18 -43.27 -9.60 31.89
CA THR A 18 -42.56 -8.37 32.19
C THR A 18 -43.38 -7.22 31.65
N LYS A 19 -43.91 -6.38 32.55
CA LYS A 19 -44.59 -5.13 32.19
C LYS A 19 -43.62 -4.29 31.38
N SER A 20 -43.94 -4.03 30.13
CA SER A 20 -43.19 -3.10 29.30
C SER A 20 -43.13 -1.75 30.03
N PRO A 21 -41.97 -1.17 30.30
CA PRO A 21 -41.88 0.16 30.86
C PRO A 21 -42.49 1.15 29.85
N PRO A 22 -43.03 2.26 30.30
CA PRO A 22 -43.59 3.27 29.41
C PRO A 22 -42.49 3.79 28.46
N PRO A 23 -42.78 4.14 27.21
CA PRO A 23 -41.79 4.53 26.18
C PRO A 23 -40.96 5.78 26.56
N HIS A 24 -41.21 6.43 27.67
CA HIS A 24 -40.57 7.66 28.15
C HIS A 24 -39.86 7.53 29.50
N HIS A 25 -39.22 6.39 29.83
CA HIS A 25 -38.45 6.32 31.07
C HIS A 25 -37.21 7.26 31.01
N PRO A 26 -36.98 8.14 32.04
CA PRO A 26 -35.89 9.13 32.02
C PRO A 26 -34.51 8.56 31.74
N LEU A 27 -34.19 7.35 32.21
CA LEU A 27 -32.91 6.70 31.95
C LEU A 27 -32.68 6.38 30.45
N LEU A 28 -33.73 6.16 29.66
CA LEU A 28 -33.63 5.95 28.22
C LEU A 28 -33.34 7.25 27.46
N SER A 29 -33.86 8.38 27.94
CA SER A 29 -33.62 9.70 27.34
C SER A 29 -32.24 10.27 27.66
N HIS A 30 -31.61 9.83 28.74
CA HIS A 30 -30.25 10.26 29.12
C HIS A 30 -29.11 9.49 28.41
N LEU A 31 -29.39 8.31 27.85
CA LEU A 31 -28.36 7.50 27.13
C LEU A 31 -27.64 8.27 26.01
N PRO A 32 -28.34 9.02 25.11
CA PRO A 32 -27.64 9.75 24.04
C PRO A 32 -26.68 10.84 24.51
N ASN A 33 -26.84 11.31 25.76
CA ASN A 33 -26.03 12.37 26.35
C ASN A 33 -24.72 11.82 26.97
N CYS A 34 -24.53 10.51 26.99
CA CYS A 34 -23.30 9.89 27.51
C CYS A 34 -22.17 10.02 26.46
N THR A 35 -21.20 10.87 26.73
CA THR A 35 -20.06 11.14 25.83
C THR A 35 -18.83 10.27 26.10
N ASN A 36 -18.79 9.55 27.23
CA ASN A 36 -17.68 8.71 27.62
C ASN A 36 -18.13 7.43 28.35
N LEU A 37 -17.23 6.45 28.42
CA LEU A 37 -17.51 5.14 29.01
C LEU A 37 -17.90 5.22 30.49
N ARG A 38 -17.34 6.18 31.25
CA ARG A 38 -17.61 6.34 32.66
C ARG A 38 -19.08 6.79 32.89
N SER A 39 -19.56 7.78 32.16
CA SER A 39 -20.95 8.23 32.23
C SER A 39 -21.93 7.14 31.81
N LEU A 40 -21.57 6.37 30.77
CA LEU A 40 -22.37 5.23 30.32
C LEU A 40 -22.47 4.12 31.37
N ALA A 41 -21.35 3.79 32.05
CA ALA A 41 -21.33 2.81 33.12
C ALA A 41 -22.13 3.25 34.34
N GLN A 42 -22.09 4.54 34.69
CA GLN A 42 -22.91 5.11 35.77
C GLN A 42 -24.40 5.00 35.45
N LEU A 43 -24.80 5.34 34.21
CA LEU A 43 -26.19 5.21 33.80
C LEU A 43 -26.65 3.74 33.77
N HIS A 44 -25.78 2.83 33.34
CA HIS A 44 -26.08 1.39 33.39
C HIS A 44 -26.23 0.90 34.84
N ALA A 45 -25.41 1.34 35.78
CA ALA A 45 -25.56 1.02 37.19
C ALA A 45 -26.90 1.54 37.77
N ALA A 46 -27.35 2.73 37.35
CA ALA A 46 -28.68 3.25 37.70
C ALA A 46 -29.79 2.38 37.08
N ALA A 47 -29.63 1.93 35.84
CA ALA A 47 -30.59 1.03 35.19
C ALA A 47 -30.66 -0.34 35.87
N VAL A 48 -29.52 -0.88 36.36
CA VAL A 48 -29.52 -2.11 37.18
C VAL A 48 -30.35 -1.94 38.44
N LYS A 49 -30.15 -0.83 39.19
CA LYS A 49 -30.92 -0.52 40.40
C LYS A 49 -32.43 -0.33 40.12
N ALA A 50 -32.76 0.18 38.95
CA ALA A 50 -34.15 0.38 38.51
C ALA A 50 -34.78 -0.88 37.89
N GLY A 51 -34.08 -2.02 37.80
CA GLY A 51 -34.58 -3.25 37.20
C GLY A 51 -34.69 -3.18 35.65
N LEU A 52 -34.08 -2.19 35.01
CA LEU A 52 -34.16 -1.94 33.56
C LEU A 52 -32.99 -2.48 32.77
N ALA A 53 -31.95 -2.97 33.44
CA ALA A 53 -30.70 -3.39 32.78
C ALA A 53 -30.87 -4.51 31.73
N ALA A 54 -31.86 -5.40 31.92
CA ALA A 54 -32.20 -6.47 30.99
C ALA A 54 -33.32 -6.08 29.99
N HIS A 55 -33.85 -4.84 30.08
CA HIS A 55 -34.93 -4.44 29.18
C HIS A 55 -34.43 -4.27 27.75
N PRO A 56 -35.05 -4.89 26.72
CA PRO A 56 -34.57 -4.89 25.34
C PRO A 56 -34.23 -3.50 24.78
N ALA A 57 -35.11 -2.52 25.00
CA ALA A 57 -34.89 -1.15 24.52
C ALA A 57 -33.66 -0.48 25.17
N PHE A 58 -33.34 -0.78 26.44
CA PHE A 58 -32.17 -0.27 27.13
C PHE A 58 -30.91 -0.91 26.60
N VAL A 59 -30.89 -2.25 26.51
CA VAL A 59 -29.74 -3.02 25.99
C VAL A 59 -29.44 -2.62 24.56
N THR A 60 -30.43 -2.55 23.68
CA THR A 60 -30.23 -2.16 22.27
C THR A 60 -29.59 -0.77 22.17
N ARG A 61 -30.08 0.23 22.93
CA ARG A 61 -29.50 1.58 22.90
C ARG A 61 -28.09 1.61 23.47
N LEU A 62 -27.83 0.90 24.56
CA LEU A 62 -26.51 0.82 25.17
C LEU A 62 -25.50 0.16 24.21
N LEU A 63 -25.83 -0.98 23.61
CA LEU A 63 -25.00 -1.65 22.62
C LEU A 63 -24.73 -0.73 21.40
N THR A 64 -25.77 -0.02 20.94
CA THR A 64 -25.65 0.90 19.79
C THR A 64 -24.66 2.03 20.09
N LEU A 65 -24.72 2.62 21.30
CA LEU A 65 -23.79 3.68 21.71
C LEU A 65 -22.34 3.15 21.83
N CYS A 66 -22.17 1.97 22.42
CA CYS A 66 -20.85 1.35 22.56
C CYS A 66 -20.22 0.93 21.22
N THR A 67 -21.01 0.76 20.16
CA THR A 67 -20.57 0.38 18.82
C THR A 67 -20.67 1.53 17.82
N ALA A 68 -20.94 2.76 18.29
CA ALA A 68 -21.06 3.95 17.45
C ALA A 68 -19.70 4.29 16.77
N PRO A 69 -19.71 5.03 15.64
CA PRO A 69 -18.49 5.54 15.05
C PRO A 69 -17.71 6.39 16.06
N GLY A 70 -16.40 6.10 16.22
CA GLY A 70 -15.55 6.78 17.21
C GLY A 70 -15.53 6.15 18.61
N ALA A 71 -16.35 5.14 18.89
CA ALA A 71 -16.25 4.37 20.12
C ALA A 71 -14.96 3.52 20.12
N GLY A 72 -14.14 3.67 21.15
CA GLY A 72 -12.85 2.95 21.25
C GLY A 72 -13.02 1.48 21.69
N PRO A 73 -11.92 0.71 21.68
CA PRO A 73 -11.92 -0.72 22.06
C PRO A 73 -12.53 -1.01 23.43
N ALA A 74 -12.35 -0.10 24.39
CA ALA A 74 -12.92 -0.23 25.73
C ALA A 74 -14.46 -0.21 25.72
N HIS A 75 -15.09 0.58 24.85
CA HIS A 75 -16.54 0.60 24.71
C HIS A 75 -17.08 -0.72 24.14
N LEU A 76 -16.37 -1.27 23.14
CA LEU A 76 -16.74 -2.55 22.54
C LEU A 76 -16.59 -3.72 23.52
N ALA A 77 -15.51 -3.72 24.31
CA ALA A 77 -15.33 -4.70 25.39
C ALA A 77 -16.44 -4.60 26.44
N TYR A 78 -16.84 -3.38 26.80
CA TYR A 78 -17.96 -3.16 27.72
C TYR A 78 -19.29 -3.64 27.14
N ALA A 79 -19.56 -3.35 25.85
CA ALA A 79 -20.73 -3.87 25.16
C ALA A 79 -20.81 -5.39 25.21
N ARG A 80 -19.66 -6.06 24.98
CA ARG A 80 -19.55 -7.52 25.06
C ARG A 80 -19.88 -8.04 26.46
N GLN A 81 -19.32 -7.43 27.50
CA GLN A 81 -19.60 -7.83 28.90
C GLN A 81 -21.10 -7.67 29.25
N VAL A 82 -21.73 -6.60 28.80
CA VAL A 82 -23.18 -6.41 29.00
C VAL A 82 -23.98 -7.49 28.28
N PHE A 83 -23.65 -7.73 27.01
CA PHE A 83 -24.31 -8.77 26.20
C PHE A 83 -24.19 -10.17 26.83
N ASP A 84 -23.02 -10.52 27.35
CA ASP A 84 -22.75 -11.84 27.95
C ASP A 84 -23.53 -12.07 29.26
N ARG A 85 -23.99 -10.98 29.93
CA ARG A 85 -24.72 -11.05 31.21
C ARG A 85 -26.23 -11.01 31.09
N VAL A 86 -26.75 -10.72 29.89
CA VAL A 86 -28.21 -10.67 29.68
C VAL A 86 -28.76 -12.08 29.51
N SER A 87 -29.70 -12.44 30.38
CA SER A 87 -30.26 -13.81 30.51
C SER A 87 -31.47 -14.09 29.60
N HIS A 88 -31.84 -13.17 28.70
CA HIS A 88 -32.97 -13.35 27.76
C HIS A 88 -32.49 -13.86 26.41
N PRO A 89 -33.33 -14.55 25.61
CA PRO A 89 -33.00 -14.88 24.24
C PRO A 89 -32.65 -13.60 23.51
N ALA A 90 -31.40 -13.52 23.06
CA ALA A 90 -30.90 -12.32 22.43
C ALA A 90 -31.60 -12.13 21.09
N ASP A 91 -32.06 -10.92 20.81
CA ASP A 91 -32.60 -10.54 19.52
C ASP A 91 -31.45 -10.49 18.48
N ALA A 92 -31.72 -10.87 17.25
CA ALA A 92 -30.76 -10.77 16.13
C ALA A 92 -30.13 -9.35 16.03
N VAL A 93 -30.89 -8.31 16.42
CA VAL A 93 -30.42 -6.91 16.46
C VAL A 93 -29.20 -6.73 17.38
N TRP A 94 -29.14 -7.43 18.51
CA TRP A 94 -28.02 -7.31 19.47
C TRP A 94 -26.76 -7.97 18.91
N TYR A 95 -26.91 -9.17 18.32
CA TYR A 95 -25.82 -9.85 17.62
C TYR A 95 -25.27 -8.97 16.48
N ASN A 96 -26.15 -8.46 15.62
CA ASN A 96 -25.78 -7.62 14.49
C ASN A 96 -25.12 -6.30 14.94
N THR A 97 -25.55 -5.74 16.08
CA THR A 97 -24.94 -4.53 16.63
C THR A 97 -23.51 -4.77 17.11
N LEU A 98 -23.26 -5.89 17.80
CA LEU A 98 -21.91 -6.28 18.21
C LEU A 98 -21.01 -6.62 17.00
N LEU A 99 -21.49 -7.42 16.06
CA LEU A 99 -20.77 -7.76 14.83
C LEU A 99 -20.39 -6.52 14.05
N ARG A 100 -21.29 -5.52 13.95
CA ARG A 100 -21.01 -4.23 13.34
C ARG A 100 -19.93 -3.45 14.11
N GLY A 101 -19.92 -3.53 15.43
CA GLY A 101 -18.89 -2.94 16.28
C GLY A 101 -17.50 -3.54 15.98
N TYR A 102 -17.41 -4.87 15.90
CA TYR A 102 -16.17 -5.56 15.54
C TYR A 102 -15.71 -5.26 14.10
N ALA A 103 -16.65 -5.18 13.16
CA ALA A 103 -16.35 -4.83 11.76
C ALA A 103 -15.78 -3.41 11.58
N ARG A 104 -15.96 -2.51 12.57
CA ARG A 104 -15.45 -1.14 12.58
C ARG A 104 -14.12 -0.97 13.31
N SER A 105 -13.59 -2.03 13.92
CA SER A 105 -12.30 -1.99 14.61
C SER A 105 -11.17 -2.00 13.59
N HIS A 106 -10.61 -0.84 13.28
CA HIS A 106 -9.64 -0.64 12.17
C HIS A 106 -8.16 -0.64 12.60
N SER A 107 -7.82 -0.86 13.89
CA SER A 107 -6.40 -0.92 14.25
C SER A 107 -5.80 -2.27 13.85
N SER A 108 -4.68 -2.27 13.13
CA SER A 108 -4.07 -3.48 12.57
C SER A 108 -3.70 -4.54 13.63
N SER A 109 -3.35 -4.13 14.84
CA SER A 109 -3.06 -5.04 15.95
C SER A 109 -4.30 -5.61 16.63
N ALA A 110 -5.45 -4.92 16.55
CA ALA A 110 -6.71 -5.35 17.16
C ALA A 110 -7.65 -6.05 16.15
N ALA A 111 -7.38 -5.98 14.84
CA ALA A 111 -8.26 -6.51 13.81
C ALA A 111 -8.42 -8.04 13.91
N ALA A 112 -7.33 -8.78 14.13
CA ALA A 112 -7.37 -10.23 14.28
C ALA A 112 -8.21 -10.65 15.49
N ALA A 113 -8.00 -10.02 16.65
CA ALA A 113 -8.78 -10.26 17.86
C ALA A 113 -10.26 -9.88 17.67
N ALA A 114 -10.53 -8.81 16.91
CA ALA A 114 -11.90 -8.38 16.60
C ALA A 114 -12.61 -9.38 15.68
N ALA A 115 -11.92 -9.94 14.66
CA ALA A 115 -12.49 -10.97 13.80
C ALA A 115 -12.80 -12.25 14.56
N GLU A 116 -11.87 -12.72 15.39
CA GLU A 116 -12.09 -13.88 16.24
C GLU A 116 -13.27 -13.67 17.20
N ALA A 117 -13.39 -12.48 17.80
CA ALA A 117 -14.51 -12.14 18.64
C ALA A 117 -15.84 -12.09 17.86
N ALA A 118 -15.83 -11.58 16.62
CA ALA A 118 -16.99 -11.58 15.74
C ALA A 118 -17.43 -13.01 15.38
N VAL A 119 -16.48 -13.89 15.06
CA VAL A 119 -16.77 -15.31 14.80
C VAL A 119 -17.40 -15.98 16.02
N ARG A 120 -16.83 -15.76 17.22
CA ARG A 120 -17.42 -16.30 18.48
C ARG A 120 -18.84 -15.78 18.72
N VAL A 121 -19.12 -14.52 18.43
CA VAL A 121 -20.49 -13.95 18.53
C VAL A 121 -21.42 -14.63 17.54
N PHE A 122 -20.96 -14.85 16.31
CA PHE A 122 -21.74 -15.54 15.28
C PHE A 122 -22.01 -17.01 15.62
N VAL A 123 -21.02 -17.76 16.11
CA VAL A 123 -21.19 -19.15 16.55
C VAL A 123 -22.23 -19.22 17.66
N ARG A 124 -22.12 -18.34 18.68
CA ARG A 124 -23.11 -18.27 19.75
C ARG A 124 -24.53 -17.95 19.24
N MET A 125 -24.65 -17.07 18.24
CA MET A 125 -25.94 -16.79 17.59
C MET A 125 -26.60 -18.06 17.03
N LEU A 126 -25.78 -18.90 16.38
CA LEU A 126 -26.25 -20.19 15.83
C LEU A 126 -26.60 -21.20 16.94
N GLU A 127 -25.78 -21.29 17.99
CA GLU A 127 -26.02 -22.18 19.14
C GLU A 127 -27.29 -21.81 19.92
N GLU A 128 -27.59 -20.54 20.03
CA GLU A 128 -28.82 -20.05 20.68
C GLU A 128 -30.06 -20.12 19.76
N GLY A 129 -29.91 -20.63 18.53
CA GLY A 129 -30.99 -20.79 17.56
C GLY A 129 -31.50 -19.48 16.97
N VAL A 130 -30.74 -18.37 17.08
CA VAL A 130 -31.09 -17.09 16.49
C VAL A 130 -30.71 -17.10 15.01
N ALA A 131 -31.69 -16.93 14.12
CA ALA A 131 -31.47 -17.00 12.68
C ALA A 131 -30.62 -15.80 12.19
N PRO A 132 -29.46 -16.04 11.53
CA PRO A 132 -28.70 -14.98 10.89
C PRO A 132 -29.45 -14.34 9.73
N ASP A 133 -29.34 -13.05 9.59
CA ASP A 133 -29.89 -12.27 8.48
C ASP A 133 -28.76 -11.71 7.57
N THR A 134 -29.15 -10.94 6.57
CA THR A 134 -28.18 -10.31 5.64
C THR A 134 -27.24 -9.33 6.35
N TYR A 135 -27.68 -8.63 7.38
CA TYR A 135 -26.84 -7.72 8.17
C TYR A 135 -25.81 -8.46 9.02
N THR A 136 -26.17 -9.66 9.50
CA THR A 136 -25.26 -10.58 10.20
C THR A 136 -24.07 -10.92 9.31
N PHE A 137 -24.35 -11.46 8.11
CA PHE A 137 -23.30 -11.86 7.16
C PHE A 137 -22.44 -10.67 6.69
N VAL A 138 -23.07 -9.54 6.34
CA VAL A 138 -22.35 -8.33 5.94
C VAL A 138 -21.38 -7.86 7.03
N SER A 139 -21.79 -7.89 8.29
CA SER A 139 -20.95 -7.45 9.41
C SER A 139 -19.82 -8.44 9.70
N LEU A 140 -20.13 -9.74 9.73
CA LEU A 140 -19.14 -10.80 9.94
C LEU A 140 -18.07 -10.81 8.84
N LEU A 141 -18.49 -10.78 7.57
CA LEU A 141 -17.57 -10.78 6.42
C LEU A 141 -16.68 -9.53 6.38
N LYS A 142 -17.21 -8.36 6.78
CA LYS A 142 -16.41 -7.14 6.93
C LYS A 142 -15.35 -7.27 8.03
N ALA A 143 -15.69 -7.93 9.15
CA ALA A 143 -14.71 -8.18 10.21
C ALA A 143 -13.60 -9.13 9.73
N CYS A 144 -13.96 -10.22 9.01
CA CYS A 144 -13.00 -11.13 8.40
C CYS A 144 -12.11 -10.42 7.37
N ALA A 145 -12.67 -9.55 6.53
CA ALA A 145 -11.93 -8.76 5.55
C ALA A 145 -10.90 -7.84 6.23
N ALA A 146 -11.31 -7.10 7.27
CA ALA A 146 -10.45 -6.18 7.99
C ALA A 146 -9.24 -6.87 8.66
N ALA A 147 -9.43 -8.11 9.11
CA ALA A 147 -8.40 -8.94 9.73
C ALA A 147 -7.61 -9.79 8.74
N ARG A 148 -8.01 -9.82 7.47
CA ARG A 148 -7.52 -10.79 6.46
C ARG A 148 -7.67 -12.24 6.89
N ALA A 149 -8.73 -12.55 7.62
CA ALA A 149 -9.08 -13.85 8.17
C ALA A 149 -9.81 -14.69 7.10
N GLY A 150 -9.06 -15.23 6.15
CA GLY A 150 -9.60 -15.89 4.95
C GLY A 150 -10.30 -17.21 5.26
N GLU A 151 -9.83 -17.96 6.26
CA GLU A 151 -10.43 -19.24 6.64
C GLU A 151 -11.81 -19.03 7.27
N GLU A 152 -11.90 -18.12 8.23
CA GLU A 152 -13.15 -17.73 8.89
C GLU A 152 -14.12 -17.12 7.87
N GLY A 153 -13.61 -16.34 6.92
CA GLY A 153 -14.39 -15.79 5.81
C GLY A 153 -14.99 -16.88 4.92
N ARG A 154 -14.23 -17.96 4.61
CA ARG A 154 -14.74 -19.12 3.86
C ARG A 154 -15.80 -19.89 4.63
N GLN A 155 -15.63 -20.09 5.93
CA GLN A 155 -16.64 -20.72 6.79
C GLN A 155 -17.93 -19.89 6.83
N ALA A 156 -17.82 -18.56 7.01
CA ALA A 156 -18.96 -17.65 6.97
C ALA A 156 -19.68 -17.70 5.61
N HIS A 157 -18.94 -17.76 4.50
CA HIS A 157 -19.51 -17.95 3.16
C HIS A 157 -20.25 -19.28 3.03
N ALA A 158 -19.67 -20.38 3.52
CA ALA A 158 -20.33 -21.68 3.46
C ALA A 158 -21.67 -21.70 4.21
N VAL A 159 -21.75 -21.04 5.37
CA VAL A 159 -23.01 -20.91 6.13
C VAL A 159 -23.99 -20.00 5.39
N ALA A 160 -23.52 -18.86 4.85
CA ALA A 160 -24.35 -17.97 4.04
C ALA A 160 -24.94 -18.67 2.81
N ALA A 161 -24.14 -19.53 2.15
CA ALA A 161 -24.59 -20.32 1.02
C ALA A 161 -25.67 -21.36 1.41
N LYS A 162 -25.47 -22.08 2.53
CA LYS A 162 -26.45 -23.05 3.06
C LYS A 162 -27.78 -22.38 3.43
N LEU A 163 -27.74 -21.15 3.91
CA LEU A 163 -28.94 -20.39 4.29
C LEU A 163 -29.51 -19.55 3.12
N GLY A 164 -28.97 -19.71 1.90
CA GLY A 164 -29.44 -18.98 0.72
C GLY A 164 -29.11 -17.48 0.71
N ALA A 165 -28.32 -16.98 1.66
CA ALA A 165 -27.98 -15.57 1.79
C ALA A 165 -26.83 -15.12 0.88
N ALA A 166 -25.99 -16.05 0.39
CA ALA A 166 -24.78 -15.72 -0.39
C ALA A 166 -25.08 -14.96 -1.71
N GLY A 167 -26.25 -15.19 -2.30
CA GLY A 167 -26.70 -14.53 -3.52
C GLY A 167 -27.32 -13.14 -3.32
N HIS A 168 -27.54 -12.71 -2.08
CA HIS A 168 -28.21 -11.45 -1.78
C HIS A 168 -27.38 -10.22 -2.17
N ASP A 169 -28.04 -9.17 -2.64
CA ASP A 169 -27.41 -7.95 -3.21
C ASP A 169 -26.41 -7.23 -2.29
N TYR A 170 -26.54 -7.37 -0.97
CA TYR A 170 -25.61 -6.79 0.01
C TYR A 170 -24.53 -7.79 0.48
N VAL A 171 -24.83 -9.10 0.47
CA VAL A 171 -23.90 -10.14 0.94
C VAL A 171 -22.86 -10.46 -0.13
N ARG A 172 -23.29 -10.63 -1.38
CA ARG A 172 -22.39 -10.96 -2.50
C ARG A 172 -21.26 -9.94 -2.71
N PRO A 173 -21.50 -8.61 -2.78
CA PRO A 173 -20.42 -7.62 -2.86
C PRO A 173 -19.48 -7.66 -1.65
N THR A 174 -20.01 -7.99 -0.47
CA THR A 174 -19.21 -8.11 0.75
C THR A 174 -18.34 -9.37 0.72
N LEU A 175 -18.84 -10.49 0.17
CA LEU A 175 -18.05 -11.70 -0.09
C LEU A 175 -16.90 -11.44 -1.06
N ILE A 176 -17.18 -10.74 -2.18
CA ILE A 176 -16.17 -10.35 -3.15
C ILE A 176 -15.07 -9.52 -2.46
N ASN A 177 -15.47 -8.52 -1.67
CA ASN A 177 -14.52 -7.69 -0.93
C ASN A 177 -13.74 -8.49 0.11
N MET A 178 -14.39 -9.41 0.84
CA MET A 178 -13.72 -10.26 1.83
C MET A 178 -12.64 -11.13 1.18
N TYR A 179 -12.96 -11.83 0.10
CA TYR A 179 -11.98 -12.64 -0.63
C TYR A 179 -10.84 -11.80 -1.19
N ALA A 180 -11.15 -10.63 -1.73
CA ALA A 180 -10.17 -9.68 -2.26
C ALA A 180 -9.19 -9.19 -1.18
N GLU A 181 -9.70 -8.78 -0.01
CA GLU A 181 -8.87 -8.34 1.12
C GLU A 181 -8.02 -9.47 1.72
N CYS A 182 -8.53 -10.70 1.70
CA CYS A 182 -7.81 -11.90 2.15
C CYS A 182 -6.79 -12.40 1.10
N GLY A 183 -6.69 -11.78 -0.08
CA GLY A 183 -5.76 -12.16 -1.15
C GLY A 183 -6.23 -13.30 -2.04
N ASP A 184 -7.42 -13.87 -1.81
CA ASP A 184 -8.00 -14.90 -2.67
C ASP A 184 -8.78 -14.28 -3.84
N VAL A 185 -8.00 -13.67 -4.75
CA VAL A 185 -8.57 -12.98 -5.91
C VAL A 185 -9.30 -13.94 -6.86
N ARG A 186 -8.92 -15.23 -6.86
CA ARG A 186 -9.62 -16.24 -7.69
C ARG A 186 -11.05 -16.47 -7.20
N ALA A 187 -11.24 -16.63 -5.89
CA ALA A 187 -12.56 -16.76 -5.30
C ALA A 187 -13.39 -15.47 -5.48
N ALA A 188 -12.77 -14.28 -5.29
CA ALA A 188 -13.42 -13.00 -5.54
C ALA A 188 -13.92 -12.90 -7.00
N ARG A 189 -13.08 -13.27 -7.98
CA ARG A 189 -13.43 -13.27 -9.40
C ARG A 189 -14.56 -14.26 -9.72
N ALA A 190 -14.48 -15.48 -9.19
CA ALA A 190 -15.52 -16.48 -9.39
C ALA A 190 -16.91 -16.04 -8.84
N MET A 191 -16.92 -15.29 -7.74
CA MET A 191 -18.15 -14.70 -7.19
C MET A 191 -18.65 -13.52 -8.04
N PHE A 192 -17.74 -12.73 -8.58
CA PHE A 192 -18.05 -11.60 -9.46
C PHE A 192 -18.64 -12.08 -10.80
N ASP A 193 -18.03 -13.08 -11.44
CA ASP A 193 -18.46 -13.61 -12.75
C ASP A 193 -19.83 -14.32 -12.71
N ARG A 194 -20.26 -14.75 -11.50
CA ARG A 194 -21.60 -15.34 -11.29
C ARG A 194 -22.68 -14.31 -10.93
N MET A 195 -22.36 -13.03 -11.05
CA MET A 195 -23.35 -11.99 -10.78
C MET A 195 -24.30 -11.81 -11.96
N ASP A 196 -25.61 -11.95 -11.71
CA ASP A 196 -26.68 -11.69 -12.69
C ASP A 196 -27.09 -10.22 -12.78
N GLY A 197 -26.36 -9.31 -12.14
CA GLY A 197 -26.70 -7.90 -12.07
C GLY A 197 -25.51 -6.96 -11.99
N ASP A 198 -25.73 -5.73 -12.45
CA ASP A 198 -24.72 -4.68 -12.47
C ASP A 198 -24.66 -3.96 -11.10
N CYS A 199 -23.62 -4.24 -10.34
CA CYS A 199 -23.42 -3.65 -9.00
C CYS A 199 -22.12 -2.86 -8.92
N VAL A 200 -22.23 -1.53 -8.76
CA VAL A 200 -21.10 -0.61 -8.60
C VAL A 200 -20.16 -1.04 -7.46
N VAL A 201 -20.73 -1.54 -6.35
CA VAL A 201 -19.94 -1.97 -5.17
C VAL A 201 -19.07 -3.18 -5.50
N SER A 202 -19.58 -4.13 -6.29
CA SER A 202 -18.81 -5.31 -6.73
C SER A 202 -17.68 -4.92 -7.67
N TYR A 203 -17.94 -4.04 -8.65
CA TYR A 203 -16.89 -3.48 -9.51
C TYR A 203 -15.81 -2.77 -8.69
N ASN A 204 -16.20 -1.93 -7.74
CA ASN A 204 -15.24 -1.24 -6.87
C ASN A 204 -14.38 -2.22 -6.07
N ALA A 205 -14.97 -3.29 -5.53
CA ALA A 205 -14.24 -4.33 -4.81
C ALA A 205 -13.21 -5.03 -5.72
N MET A 206 -13.62 -5.42 -6.94
CA MET A 206 -12.74 -6.09 -7.90
C MET A 206 -11.64 -5.17 -8.43
N ILE A 207 -11.95 -3.92 -8.78
CA ILE A 207 -10.96 -2.93 -9.23
C ILE A 207 -9.92 -2.71 -8.12
N THR A 208 -10.37 -2.51 -6.87
CA THR A 208 -9.45 -2.33 -5.73
C THR A 208 -8.61 -3.58 -5.48
N ALA A 209 -9.20 -4.78 -5.58
CA ALA A 209 -8.49 -6.05 -5.45
C ALA A 209 -7.41 -6.23 -6.52
N ALA A 210 -7.70 -5.92 -7.77
CA ALA A 210 -6.76 -5.99 -8.86
C ALA A 210 -5.56 -5.05 -8.65
N VAL A 211 -5.81 -3.81 -8.20
CA VAL A 211 -4.75 -2.85 -7.86
C VAL A 211 -3.86 -3.37 -6.73
N ARG A 212 -4.44 -3.84 -5.63
CA ARG A 212 -3.69 -4.37 -4.47
C ARG A 212 -2.90 -5.64 -4.78
N SER A 213 -3.37 -6.42 -5.73
CA SER A 213 -2.69 -7.64 -6.20
C SER A 213 -1.66 -7.36 -7.30
N SER A 214 -1.27 -6.10 -7.47
CA SER A 214 -0.31 -5.66 -8.51
C SER A 214 -0.72 -6.08 -9.93
N ARG A 215 -2.03 -6.05 -10.22
CA ARG A 215 -2.61 -6.32 -11.55
C ARG A 215 -3.38 -5.10 -12.07
N PRO A 216 -2.69 -3.94 -12.23
CA PRO A 216 -3.35 -2.69 -12.60
C PRO A 216 -4.05 -2.74 -13.97
N GLY A 217 -3.54 -3.51 -14.93
CA GLY A 217 -4.19 -3.70 -16.22
C GLY A 217 -5.59 -4.30 -16.12
N GLU A 218 -5.80 -5.29 -15.24
CA GLU A 218 -7.11 -5.88 -14.97
C GLU A 218 -8.08 -4.85 -14.35
N ALA A 219 -7.58 -3.99 -13.45
CA ALA A 219 -8.39 -2.91 -12.88
C ALA A 219 -8.92 -1.96 -13.96
N LEU A 220 -8.11 -1.64 -14.96
CA LEU A 220 -8.51 -0.78 -16.07
C LEU A 220 -9.52 -1.46 -17.02
N VAL A 221 -9.38 -2.77 -17.24
CA VAL A 221 -10.37 -3.54 -18.01
C VAL A 221 -11.72 -3.52 -17.30
N LEU A 222 -11.75 -3.82 -16.00
CA LEU A 222 -12.98 -3.78 -15.18
C LEU A 222 -13.62 -2.38 -15.17
N PHE A 223 -12.82 -1.33 -15.14
CA PHE A 223 -13.34 0.04 -15.21
C PHE A 223 -13.99 0.33 -16.58
N ARG A 224 -13.39 -0.10 -17.68
CA ARG A 224 -14.00 0.03 -19.02
C ARG A 224 -15.29 -0.79 -19.15
N GLU A 225 -15.32 -2.01 -18.61
CA GLU A 225 -16.55 -2.84 -18.56
C GLU A 225 -17.66 -2.14 -17.77
N MET A 226 -17.31 -1.56 -16.59
CA MET A 226 -18.23 -0.79 -15.76
C MET A 226 -18.84 0.39 -16.55
N GLN A 227 -18.02 1.13 -17.30
CA GLN A 227 -18.48 2.24 -18.12
C GLN A 227 -19.34 1.78 -19.31
N ALA A 228 -18.96 0.69 -20.00
CA ALA A 228 -19.71 0.12 -21.10
C ALA A 228 -21.13 -0.32 -20.69
N LYS A 229 -21.29 -0.74 -19.42
CA LYS A 229 -22.60 -1.05 -18.82
C LYS A 229 -23.38 0.17 -18.30
N GLY A 230 -22.87 1.37 -18.53
CA GLY A 230 -23.52 2.61 -18.08
C GLY A 230 -23.52 2.84 -16.56
N LEU A 231 -22.74 2.07 -15.80
CA LEU A 231 -22.61 2.24 -14.37
C LEU A 231 -21.80 3.49 -14.05
N LYS A 232 -22.33 4.34 -13.15
CA LYS A 232 -21.65 5.58 -12.76
C LYS A 232 -20.52 5.30 -11.77
N PRO A 233 -19.27 5.63 -12.09
CA PRO A 233 -18.16 5.53 -11.14
C PRO A 233 -18.37 6.40 -9.91
N THR A 234 -17.95 5.90 -8.76
CA THR A 234 -17.91 6.64 -7.49
C THR A 234 -16.51 7.15 -7.20
N SER A 235 -16.35 7.96 -6.15
CA SER A 235 -15.01 8.36 -5.68
C SER A 235 -14.09 7.17 -5.38
N VAL A 236 -14.63 6.05 -4.88
CA VAL A 236 -13.87 4.81 -4.62
C VAL A 236 -13.35 4.21 -5.93
N THR A 237 -14.22 4.14 -6.96
CA THR A 237 -13.82 3.68 -8.30
C THR A 237 -12.66 4.51 -8.84
N VAL A 238 -12.84 5.84 -8.82
CA VAL A 238 -11.86 6.80 -9.36
C VAL A 238 -10.53 6.69 -8.64
N ILE A 239 -10.50 6.68 -7.31
CA ILE A 239 -9.28 6.55 -6.51
C ILE A 239 -8.54 5.25 -6.85
N SER A 240 -9.25 4.13 -7.00
CA SER A 240 -8.64 2.85 -7.36
C SER A 240 -8.09 2.86 -8.80
N VAL A 241 -8.80 3.47 -9.75
CA VAL A 241 -8.33 3.61 -11.15
C VAL A 241 -7.10 4.53 -11.23
N LEU A 242 -7.09 5.65 -10.50
CA LEU A 242 -5.92 6.53 -10.41
C LEU A 242 -4.72 5.80 -9.80
N SER A 243 -4.96 4.95 -8.79
CA SER A 243 -3.89 4.10 -8.23
C SER A 243 -3.37 3.08 -9.26
N ALA A 244 -4.23 2.53 -10.13
CA ALA A 244 -3.81 1.66 -11.22
C ALA A 244 -2.93 2.42 -12.24
N CYS A 245 -3.32 3.65 -12.63
CA CYS A 245 -2.51 4.51 -13.50
C CYS A 245 -1.14 4.80 -12.87
N ALA A 246 -1.09 5.10 -11.56
CA ALA A 246 0.14 5.34 -10.82
C ALA A 246 1.09 4.13 -10.81
N LEU A 247 0.56 2.91 -10.68
CA LEU A 247 1.35 1.68 -10.71
C LEU A 247 1.94 1.41 -12.09
N LEU A 248 1.20 1.71 -13.15
CA LEU A 248 1.64 1.55 -14.54
C LEU A 248 2.58 2.68 -15.00
N GLY A 249 2.57 3.82 -14.31
CA GLY A 249 3.22 5.03 -14.81
C GLY A 249 2.49 5.66 -16.00
N ALA A 250 1.21 5.33 -16.20
CA ALA A 250 0.39 5.69 -17.34
C ALA A 250 -0.20 7.11 -17.18
N VAL A 251 0.58 8.13 -17.50
CA VAL A 251 0.21 9.53 -17.27
C VAL A 251 -0.92 9.99 -18.19
N GLU A 252 -0.91 9.58 -19.47
CA GLU A 252 -1.94 10.01 -20.42
C GLU A 252 -3.32 9.45 -20.09
N LEU A 253 -3.36 8.19 -19.65
CA LEU A 253 -4.57 7.60 -19.12
C LEU A 253 -5.01 8.31 -17.82
N GLY A 254 -4.06 8.67 -16.95
CA GLY A 254 -4.31 9.46 -15.75
C GLY A 254 -4.92 10.84 -16.07
N ARG A 255 -4.44 11.53 -17.10
CA ARG A 255 -5.02 12.80 -17.60
C ARG A 255 -6.44 12.62 -18.09
N TRP A 256 -6.67 11.56 -18.89
CA TRP A 256 -8.01 11.23 -19.35
C TRP A 256 -8.98 10.97 -18.16
N VAL A 257 -8.53 10.22 -17.15
CA VAL A 257 -9.32 10.00 -15.92
C VAL A 257 -9.57 11.32 -15.18
N HIS A 258 -8.59 12.22 -15.10
CA HIS A 258 -8.75 13.53 -14.48
C HIS A 258 -9.81 14.38 -15.20
N ASP A 259 -9.77 14.45 -16.54
CA ASP A 259 -10.78 15.14 -17.32
C ASP A 259 -12.19 14.53 -17.15
N TYR A 260 -12.25 13.21 -17.05
CA TYR A 260 -13.51 12.51 -16.74
C TYR A 260 -14.03 12.89 -15.34
N VAL A 261 -13.15 12.93 -14.35
CA VAL A 261 -13.47 13.32 -12.95
C VAL A 261 -14.04 14.73 -12.88
N ARG A 262 -13.46 15.69 -13.62
CA ARG A 262 -14.00 17.06 -13.76
C ARG A 262 -15.40 17.06 -14.36
N LYS A 263 -15.64 16.30 -15.42
CA LYS A 263 -16.96 16.24 -16.08
C LYS A 263 -18.05 15.70 -15.17
N ILE A 264 -17.73 14.81 -14.22
CA ILE A 264 -18.70 14.25 -13.28
C ILE A 264 -18.71 14.98 -11.92
N GLY A 265 -17.92 16.05 -11.76
CA GLY A 265 -17.91 16.91 -10.56
C GLY A 265 -17.31 16.25 -9.30
N LEU A 266 -16.43 15.26 -9.44
CA LEU A 266 -15.77 14.62 -8.29
C LEU A 266 -14.41 15.23 -7.93
N ASP A 267 -13.89 16.15 -8.72
CA ASP A 267 -12.63 16.86 -8.50
C ASP A 267 -12.65 17.79 -7.28
N SER A 268 -13.84 18.24 -6.86
CA SER A 268 -14.03 19.01 -5.61
C SER A 268 -13.79 18.19 -4.32
N LEU A 269 -13.80 16.85 -4.43
CA LEU A 269 -13.59 15.98 -3.28
C LEU A 269 -12.10 15.89 -2.92
N VAL A 270 -11.70 16.36 -1.74
CA VAL A 270 -10.31 16.35 -1.24
C VAL A 270 -9.62 14.99 -1.45
N LYS A 271 -10.30 13.88 -1.18
CA LYS A 271 -9.75 12.52 -1.36
C LYS A 271 -9.43 12.20 -2.82
N VAL A 272 -10.23 12.69 -3.75
CA VAL A 272 -10.02 12.46 -5.20
C VAL A 272 -8.87 13.34 -5.69
N SER A 273 -8.82 14.61 -5.29
CA SER A 273 -7.72 15.52 -5.61
C SER A 273 -6.39 15.01 -5.01
N THR A 274 -6.40 14.48 -3.79
CA THR A 274 -5.22 13.83 -3.19
C THR A 274 -4.77 12.60 -4.00
N ALA A 275 -5.71 11.78 -4.49
CA ALA A 275 -5.37 10.65 -5.35
C ALA A 275 -4.86 11.08 -6.74
N LEU A 276 -5.33 12.20 -7.29
CA LEU A 276 -4.78 12.80 -8.52
C LEU A 276 -3.34 13.27 -8.31
N ILE A 277 -3.05 13.94 -7.18
CA ILE A 277 -1.68 14.35 -6.83
C ILE A 277 -0.76 13.13 -6.77
N ASP A 278 -1.17 12.07 -6.04
CA ASP A 278 -0.40 10.83 -5.91
C ASP A 278 -0.17 10.14 -7.27
N MET A 279 -1.21 10.10 -8.11
CA MET A 279 -1.12 9.54 -9.46
C MET A 279 -0.14 10.32 -10.33
N TYR A 280 -0.27 11.64 -10.42
CA TYR A 280 0.62 12.45 -11.24
C TYR A 280 2.08 12.37 -10.75
N ALA A 281 2.30 12.48 -9.44
CA ALA A 281 3.61 12.32 -8.84
C ALA A 281 4.24 10.96 -9.19
N LYS A 282 3.51 9.86 -9.05
CA LYS A 282 3.99 8.50 -9.36
C LYS A 282 4.14 8.21 -10.85
N CYS A 283 3.47 8.97 -11.71
CA CYS A 283 3.66 8.92 -13.16
C CYS A 283 4.78 9.86 -13.67
N GLY A 284 5.49 10.56 -12.77
CA GLY A 284 6.59 11.44 -13.16
C GLY A 284 6.14 12.81 -13.67
N SER A 285 4.91 13.23 -13.41
CA SER A 285 4.39 14.55 -13.81
C SER A 285 4.17 15.43 -12.58
N LEU A 286 5.29 15.94 -12.03
CA LEU A 286 5.28 16.75 -10.81
C LEU A 286 4.54 18.06 -11.01
N GLU A 287 4.65 18.67 -12.21
CA GLU A 287 3.97 19.92 -12.56
C GLU A 287 2.45 19.78 -12.49
N ASP A 288 1.89 18.68 -13.02
CA ASP A 288 0.45 18.43 -12.93
C ASP A 288 0.02 18.17 -11.47
N ALA A 289 0.86 17.48 -10.67
CA ALA A 289 0.61 17.28 -9.24
C ALA A 289 0.57 18.62 -8.48
N ILE A 290 1.51 19.52 -8.75
CA ILE A 290 1.56 20.89 -8.18
C ILE A 290 0.31 21.67 -8.58
N ALA A 291 -0.08 21.63 -9.86
CA ALA A 291 -1.26 22.33 -10.34
C ALA A 291 -2.54 21.87 -9.65
N VAL A 292 -2.72 20.55 -9.46
CA VAL A 292 -3.86 20.02 -8.70
C VAL A 292 -3.80 20.47 -7.24
N PHE A 293 -2.64 20.37 -6.58
CA PHE A 293 -2.49 20.78 -5.19
C PHE A 293 -2.80 22.27 -4.98
N GLN A 294 -2.31 23.14 -5.87
CA GLN A 294 -2.58 24.59 -5.82
C GLN A 294 -4.05 24.93 -6.07
N GLY A 295 -4.71 24.17 -6.95
CA GLY A 295 -6.13 24.34 -7.28
C GLY A 295 -7.11 23.85 -6.21
N MET A 296 -6.66 23.14 -5.17
CA MET A 296 -7.54 22.67 -4.09
C MET A 296 -8.01 23.82 -3.22
N GLU A 297 -9.33 23.97 -3.03
CA GLU A 297 -9.93 24.96 -2.12
C GLU A 297 -9.60 24.68 -0.65
N SER A 298 -9.58 23.41 -0.27
CA SER A 298 -9.19 22.93 1.06
C SER A 298 -8.21 21.77 0.96
N ARG A 299 -7.20 21.77 1.84
CA ARG A 299 -6.16 20.74 1.88
C ARG A 299 -6.17 20.09 3.24
N ASP A 300 -6.47 18.80 3.26
CA ASP A 300 -6.33 18.01 4.49
C ASP A 300 -4.86 17.59 4.70
N LYS A 301 -4.56 17.08 5.87
CA LYS A 301 -3.24 16.60 6.23
C LYS A 301 -2.66 15.61 5.20
N GLN A 302 -3.52 14.75 4.63
CA GLN A 302 -3.09 13.74 3.66
C GLN A 302 -2.62 14.38 2.35
N ALA A 303 -3.31 15.43 1.86
CA ALA A 303 -2.90 16.16 0.66
C ALA A 303 -1.51 16.81 0.83
N TRP A 304 -1.24 17.44 1.98
CA TRP A 304 0.06 17.97 2.31
C TRP A 304 1.14 16.88 2.34
N SER A 305 0.89 15.78 3.04
CA SER A 305 1.85 14.67 3.15
C SER A 305 2.18 14.06 1.79
N VAL A 306 1.18 13.84 0.93
CA VAL A 306 1.38 13.30 -0.42
C VAL A 306 2.21 14.26 -1.27
N MET A 307 1.97 15.57 -1.18
CA MET A 307 2.74 16.57 -1.96
C MET A 307 4.19 16.70 -1.47
N ILE A 308 4.43 16.64 -0.15
CA ILE A 308 5.79 16.61 0.42
C ILE A 308 6.55 15.38 -0.08
N VAL A 309 5.91 14.18 -0.04
CA VAL A 309 6.50 12.95 -0.57
C VAL A 309 6.74 13.05 -2.08
N ALA A 310 5.84 13.69 -2.82
CA ALA A 310 6.01 13.92 -4.26
C ALA A 310 7.29 14.71 -4.55
N TYR A 311 7.48 15.86 -3.92
CA TYR A 311 8.72 16.63 -4.06
C TYR A 311 9.97 15.83 -3.69
N ALA A 312 9.93 15.11 -2.58
CA ALA A 312 11.04 14.28 -2.13
C ALA A 312 11.44 13.20 -3.15
N ASN A 313 10.45 12.47 -3.70
CA ASN A 313 10.68 11.43 -4.70
C ASN A 313 11.27 11.96 -6.01
N HIS A 314 10.97 13.20 -6.35
CA HIS A 314 11.45 13.87 -7.56
C HIS A 314 12.80 14.58 -7.38
N GLY A 315 13.40 14.52 -6.17
CA GLY A 315 14.70 15.14 -5.88
C GLY A 315 14.64 16.62 -5.47
N TYR A 316 13.45 17.15 -5.27
CA TYR A 316 13.23 18.55 -4.83
C TYR A 316 13.12 18.61 -3.29
N GLY A 317 14.22 18.24 -2.61
CA GLY A 317 14.21 18.09 -1.16
C GLY A 317 14.02 19.40 -0.40
N ARG A 318 14.56 20.53 -0.89
CA ARG A 318 14.38 21.85 -0.26
C ARG A 318 12.95 22.35 -0.36
N GLU A 319 12.30 22.09 -1.49
CA GLU A 319 10.88 22.40 -1.72
C GLU A 319 9.98 21.55 -0.83
N ALA A 320 10.32 20.26 -0.65
CA ALA A 320 9.62 19.38 0.28
C ALA A 320 9.68 19.91 1.72
N ILE A 321 10.85 20.35 2.18
CA ILE A 321 11.06 20.94 3.51
C ILE A 321 10.30 22.28 3.62
N SER A 322 10.36 23.14 2.61
CA SER A 322 9.63 24.40 2.59
C SER A 322 8.12 24.19 2.72
N LEU A 323 7.59 23.20 2.00
CA LEU A 323 6.18 22.84 2.06
C LEU A 323 5.77 22.27 3.43
N PHE A 324 6.65 21.51 4.08
CA PHE A 324 6.44 21.01 5.44
C PHE A 324 6.36 22.16 6.46
N GLU A 325 7.26 23.13 6.36
CA GLU A 325 7.23 24.31 7.23
C GLU A 325 5.98 25.18 6.98
N GLU A 326 5.52 25.27 5.74
CA GLU A 326 4.26 25.94 5.40
C GLU A 326 3.05 25.23 6.03
N MET A 327 2.97 23.90 5.94
CA MET A 327 1.94 23.08 6.59
C MET A 327 1.86 23.38 8.09
N LYS A 328 3.01 23.47 8.78
CA LYS A 328 3.10 23.82 10.21
C LYS A 328 2.58 25.23 10.48
N LYS A 329 2.98 26.22 9.65
CA LYS A 329 2.53 27.62 9.76
C LYS A 329 1.01 27.73 9.59
N GLN A 330 0.37 26.87 8.79
CA GLN A 330 -1.08 26.80 8.65
C GLN A 330 -1.79 26.07 9.81
N GLY A 331 -1.04 25.67 10.85
CA GLY A 331 -1.58 25.00 12.04
C GLY A 331 -1.96 23.53 11.81
N ILE A 332 -1.59 22.94 10.69
CA ILE A 332 -1.84 21.53 10.40
C ILE A 332 -0.75 20.69 11.06
N LYS A 333 -1.14 19.82 12.01
CA LYS A 333 -0.20 18.96 12.74
C LYS A 333 0.34 17.85 11.84
N PRO A 334 1.68 17.75 11.67
CA PRO A 334 2.32 16.66 10.96
C PRO A 334 2.01 15.30 11.60
N ASP A 335 2.02 14.24 10.80
CA ASP A 335 1.92 12.85 11.26
C ASP A 335 3.15 12.03 10.83
N ASP A 336 3.12 10.74 11.10
CA ASP A 336 4.17 9.79 10.74
C ASP A 336 4.49 9.80 9.23
N ILE A 337 3.47 9.90 8.36
CA ILE A 337 3.64 9.96 6.90
C ILE A 337 4.31 11.27 6.47
N THR A 338 3.93 12.38 7.09
CA THR A 338 4.51 13.70 6.81
C THR A 338 6.01 13.71 7.17
N PHE A 339 6.37 13.22 8.37
CA PHE A 339 7.77 13.12 8.77
C PHE A 339 8.55 12.14 7.90
N LEU A 340 7.93 11.03 7.47
CA LEU A 340 8.57 10.10 6.54
C LEU A 340 8.94 10.83 5.23
N GLY A 341 8.06 11.67 4.68
CA GLY A 341 8.33 12.46 3.48
C GLY A 341 9.50 13.43 3.65
N VAL A 342 9.57 14.12 4.78
CA VAL A 342 10.67 15.05 5.09
C VAL A 342 12.00 14.33 5.28
N LEU A 343 12.01 13.23 6.02
CA LEU A 343 13.21 12.41 6.22
C LEU A 343 13.72 11.82 4.89
N TYR A 344 12.80 11.41 4.03
CA TYR A 344 13.12 10.95 2.69
C TYR A 344 13.74 12.07 1.85
N ALA A 345 13.16 13.27 1.90
CA ALA A 345 13.71 14.46 1.24
C ALA A 345 15.14 14.76 1.71
N CYS A 346 15.40 14.73 3.01
CA CYS A 346 16.73 14.94 3.58
C CYS A 346 17.72 13.87 3.11
N SER A 347 17.33 12.58 3.12
CA SER A 347 18.19 11.50 2.66
C SER A 347 18.60 11.64 1.20
N HIS A 348 17.65 11.98 0.33
CA HIS A 348 17.92 12.10 -1.11
C HIS A 348 18.60 13.43 -1.52
N SER A 349 18.71 14.39 -0.60
CA SER A 349 19.37 15.68 -0.82
C SER A 349 20.66 15.86 0.01
N GLY A 350 21.06 14.83 0.76
CA GLY A 350 22.26 14.86 1.59
C GLY A 350 22.19 15.84 2.79
N LEU A 351 20.98 16.21 3.23
CA LEU A 351 20.74 17.16 4.33
C LEU A 351 20.81 16.43 5.68
N VAL A 352 22.03 16.05 6.10
CA VAL A 352 22.23 15.17 7.26
C VAL A 352 21.79 15.82 8.58
N SER A 353 22.20 17.06 8.82
CA SER A 353 21.89 17.77 10.08
C SER A 353 20.39 17.99 10.24
N GLU A 354 19.75 18.46 9.18
CA GLU A 354 18.31 18.69 9.15
C GLU A 354 17.52 17.39 9.31
N GLY A 355 17.95 16.33 8.62
CA GLY A 355 17.27 15.03 8.70
C GLY A 355 17.33 14.42 10.10
N LEU A 356 18.48 14.51 10.80
CA LEU A 356 18.60 14.07 12.19
C LEU A 356 17.75 14.92 13.14
N GLN A 357 17.69 16.24 12.91
CA GLN A 357 16.85 17.14 13.68
C GLN A 357 15.37 16.78 13.51
N TYR A 358 14.88 16.62 12.28
CA TYR A 358 13.48 16.22 12.04
C TYR A 358 13.14 14.84 12.64
N PHE A 359 14.11 13.94 12.68
CA PHE A 359 13.90 12.64 13.32
C PHE A 359 13.74 12.78 14.84
N ASP A 360 14.48 13.68 15.48
CA ASP A 360 14.31 13.97 16.90
C ASP A 360 13.01 14.75 17.15
N ASP A 361 12.63 15.69 16.29
CA ASP A 361 11.39 16.46 16.37
C ASP A 361 10.12 15.56 16.35
N MET A 362 10.19 14.34 15.78
CA MET A 362 9.09 13.38 15.84
C MET A 362 8.64 13.08 17.26
N LYS A 363 9.60 12.98 18.21
CA LYS A 363 9.31 12.70 19.63
C LYS A 363 8.54 13.86 20.26
N ASP A 364 8.91 15.09 19.93
CA ASP A 364 8.26 16.30 20.44
C ASP A 364 6.79 16.41 19.95
N HIS A 365 6.53 15.85 18.79
CA HIS A 365 5.17 15.74 18.23
C HIS A 365 4.40 14.51 18.74
N GLY A 366 4.97 13.71 19.65
CA GLY A 366 4.38 12.48 20.20
C GLY A 366 4.29 11.35 19.19
N ILE A 367 5.09 11.36 18.12
CA ILE A 367 5.12 10.33 17.07
C ILE A 367 6.24 9.34 17.38
N ILE A 368 5.86 8.06 17.47
CA ILE A 368 6.81 6.97 17.68
C ILE A 368 7.40 6.58 16.30
N PRO A 369 8.73 6.69 16.10
CA PRO A 369 9.35 6.31 14.85
C PRO A 369 9.12 4.83 14.52
N GLY A 370 8.64 4.54 13.32
CA GLY A 370 8.49 3.18 12.79
C GLY A 370 9.67 2.80 11.90
N ILE A 371 9.69 1.53 11.45
CA ILE A 371 10.78 0.95 10.66
C ILE A 371 11.15 1.78 9.41
N LYS A 372 10.19 2.43 8.78
CA LYS A 372 10.42 3.29 7.59
C LYS A 372 11.20 4.56 7.94
N HIS A 373 10.93 5.17 9.10
CA HIS A 373 11.65 6.35 9.57
C HIS A 373 13.11 5.99 9.89
N TYR A 374 13.33 4.87 10.58
CA TYR A 374 14.67 4.33 10.80
C TYR A 374 15.39 4.05 9.47
N GLY A 375 14.66 3.55 8.45
CA GLY A 375 15.18 3.34 7.10
C GLY A 375 15.69 4.63 6.45
N CYS A 376 14.93 5.71 6.55
CA CYS A 376 15.35 7.01 6.01
C CYS A 376 16.61 7.56 6.71
N VAL A 377 16.69 7.43 8.04
CA VAL A 377 17.88 7.87 8.79
C VAL A 377 19.09 7.00 8.46
N THR A 378 18.88 5.69 8.35
CA THR A 378 19.95 4.76 7.90
C THR A 378 20.46 5.15 6.50
N ASP A 379 19.57 5.38 5.55
CA ASP A 379 19.91 5.78 4.17
C ASP A 379 20.64 7.14 4.15
N LEU A 380 20.18 8.10 4.96
CA LEU A 380 20.80 9.41 5.12
C LEU A 380 22.26 9.30 5.60
N LEU A 381 22.51 8.56 6.68
CA LEU A 381 23.84 8.34 7.23
C LEU A 381 24.72 7.54 6.25
N ALA A 382 24.16 6.51 5.64
CA ALA A 382 24.87 5.63 4.73
C ALA A 382 25.31 6.36 3.45
N ARG A 383 24.42 7.11 2.80
CA ARG A 383 24.72 7.92 1.61
C ARG A 383 25.75 9.03 1.89
N SER A 384 25.74 9.60 3.09
CA SER A 384 26.71 10.61 3.49
C SER A 384 28.09 10.05 3.86
N GLY A 385 28.32 8.74 3.70
CA GLY A 385 29.58 8.08 4.02
C GLY A 385 29.79 7.79 5.51
N GLN A 386 28.81 8.07 6.39
CA GLN A 386 28.90 7.79 7.82
C GLN A 386 28.53 6.33 8.13
N LEU A 387 29.23 5.38 7.46
CA LEU A 387 28.84 3.97 7.40
C LEU A 387 28.83 3.28 8.78
N GLU A 388 29.89 3.47 9.57
CA GLU A 388 29.96 2.90 10.94
C GLU A 388 28.91 3.49 11.88
N ARG A 389 28.57 4.78 11.69
CA ARG A 389 27.49 5.41 12.45
C ARG A 389 26.13 4.82 12.07
N ALA A 390 25.91 4.55 10.77
CA ALA A 390 24.72 3.87 10.28
C ALA A 390 24.61 2.44 10.81
N TYR A 391 25.74 1.70 10.87
CA TYR A 391 25.78 0.36 11.45
C TYR A 391 25.35 0.37 12.92
N LYS A 392 25.98 1.22 13.74
CA LYS A 392 25.62 1.36 15.17
C LYS A 392 24.17 1.77 15.35
N PHE A 393 23.69 2.70 14.52
CA PHE A 393 22.29 3.14 14.54
C PHE A 393 21.31 1.98 14.32
N ILE A 394 21.59 1.06 13.38
CA ILE A 394 20.75 -0.12 13.15
C ILE A 394 20.84 -1.11 14.32
N ASP A 395 22.04 -1.34 14.85
CA ASP A 395 22.29 -2.33 15.90
C ASP A 395 21.64 -1.91 17.26
N GLU A 396 21.56 -0.61 17.53
CA GLU A 396 21.01 -0.01 18.75
C GLU A 396 19.50 0.32 18.66
N LEU A 397 18.80 -0.12 17.60
CA LEU A 397 17.38 0.18 17.43
C LEU A 397 16.52 -0.43 18.56
N PRO A 398 15.51 0.32 19.07
CA PRO A 398 14.58 -0.19 20.07
C PRO A 398 13.60 -1.25 19.53
N ILE A 399 13.65 -1.53 18.22
CA ILE A 399 12.84 -2.50 17.50
C ILE A 399 13.75 -3.49 16.78
N LYS A 400 13.26 -4.70 16.51
CA LYS A 400 14.04 -5.69 15.76
C LYS A 400 14.35 -5.19 14.35
N PRO A 401 15.64 -5.07 13.95
CA PRO A 401 16.00 -4.65 12.61
C PRO A 401 15.46 -5.61 11.54
N THR A 402 15.02 -5.06 10.42
CA THR A 402 14.62 -5.86 9.26
C THR A 402 15.76 -5.96 8.24
N PRO A 403 15.77 -6.98 7.36
CA PRO A 403 16.77 -7.10 6.30
C PRO A 403 16.90 -5.83 5.43
N ILE A 404 15.81 -5.07 5.27
CA ILE A 404 15.78 -3.85 4.45
C ILE A 404 16.78 -2.80 4.96
N LEU A 405 16.90 -2.60 6.28
CA LEU A 405 17.85 -1.63 6.85
C LEU A 405 19.29 -2.02 6.54
N TRP A 406 19.61 -3.29 6.73
CA TRP A 406 20.94 -3.84 6.43
C TRP A 406 21.27 -3.79 4.94
N ARG A 407 20.28 -4.05 4.06
CA ARG A 407 20.41 -3.92 2.59
C ARG A 407 20.72 -2.49 2.17
N THR A 408 20.09 -1.50 2.82
CA THR A 408 20.39 -0.08 2.59
C THR A 408 21.86 0.22 2.90
N LEU A 409 22.35 -0.24 4.05
CA LEU A 409 23.75 -0.07 4.43
C LEU A 409 24.70 -0.84 3.52
N LEU A 410 24.37 -2.08 3.13
CA LEU A 410 25.18 -2.88 2.19
C LEU A 410 25.33 -2.18 0.84
N SER A 411 24.25 -1.59 0.33
CA SER A 411 24.29 -0.81 -0.92
C SER A 411 25.24 0.38 -0.82
N ALA A 412 25.24 1.07 0.31
CA ALA A 412 26.15 2.19 0.55
C ALA A 412 27.62 1.74 0.73
N CYS A 413 27.86 0.61 1.39
CA CYS A 413 29.20 0.00 1.44
C CYS A 413 29.72 -0.25 0.02
N GLY A 414 28.85 -0.68 -0.91
CA GLY A 414 29.17 -0.83 -2.33
C GLY A 414 29.61 0.49 -2.99
N GLY A 415 28.89 1.58 -2.72
CA GLY A 415 29.20 2.91 -3.26
C GLY A 415 30.48 3.53 -2.69
N HIS A 416 30.81 3.26 -1.43
CA HIS A 416 31.99 3.80 -0.73
C HIS A 416 33.20 2.84 -0.71
N GLY A 417 33.08 1.62 -1.24
CA GLY A 417 34.17 0.65 -1.33
C GLY A 417 34.58 0.00 0.00
N ASP A 418 33.74 0.06 1.05
CA ASP A 418 34.04 -0.52 2.35
C ASP A 418 33.64 -2.01 2.41
N VAL A 419 34.61 -2.88 2.11
CA VAL A 419 34.39 -4.33 2.07
C VAL A 419 34.32 -4.95 3.46
N GLU A 420 35.06 -4.46 4.43
CA GLU A 420 35.08 -5.05 5.76
C GLU A 420 33.73 -4.83 6.46
N LEU A 421 33.22 -3.63 6.41
CA LEU A 421 31.86 -3.36 6.89
C LEU A 421 30.81 -4.08 6.05
N GLY A 422 30.97 -4.07 4.71
CA GLY A 422 30.06 -4.77 3.79
C GLY A 422 29.93 -6.25 4.11
N LYS A 423 31.02 -6.91 4.49
CA LYS A 423 31.02 -8.32 4.92
C LYS A 423 30.22 -8.52 6.20
N ARG A 424 30.49 -7.72 7.23
CA ARG A 424 29.73 -7.78 8.50
C ARG A 424 28.23 -7.58 8.27
N VAL A 425 27.86 -6.62 7.42
CA VAL A 425 26.48 -6.33 7.06
C VAL A 425 25.85 -7.47 6.26
N PHE A 426 26.58 -8.05 5.31
CA PHE A 426 26.11 -9.19 4.51
C PHE A 426 25.85 -10.42 5.40
N GLU A 427 26.71 -10.71 6.36
CA GLU A 427 26.50 -11.78 7.34
C GLU A 427 25.22 -11.55 8.16
N LYS A 428 24.96 -10.31 8.61
CA LYS A 428 23.72 -9.94 9.29
C LYS A 428 22.47 -10.14 8.42
N ILE A 429 22.56 -9.86 7.12
CA ILE A 429 21.46 -10.11 6.19
C ILE A 429 21.18 -11.59 6.07
N LEU A 430 22.22 -12.43 5.90
CA LEU A 430 22.07 -13.88 5.77
C LEU A 430 21.47 -14.54 7.01
N GLU A 431 21.75 -13.99 8.22
CA GLU A 431 21.11 -14.45 9.46
C GLU A 431 19.59 -14.18 9.47
N LEU A 432 19.12 -13.14 8.79
CA LEU A 432 17.73 -12.69 8.80
C LEU A 432 16.93 -13.20 7.59
N ASP A 433 17.54 -13.19 6.40
CA ASP A 433 16.95 -13.58 5.11
C ASP A 433 18.04 -13.91 4.11
N ASP A 434 18.23 -15.17 3.79
CA ASP A 434 19.23 -15.67 2.85
C ASP A 434 18.69 -15.94 1.44
N SER A 435 17.43 -15.61 1.19
CA SER A 435 16.73 -15.93 -0.06
C SER A 435 16.82 -14.85 -1.15
N HIS A 436 17.27 -13.63 -0.81
CA HIS A 436 17.23 -12.49 -1.72
C HIS A 436 18.50 -12.36 -2.55
N GLY A 437 18.43 -12.71 -3.85
CA GLY A 437 19.57 -12.72 -4.77
C GLY A 437 20.29 -11.37 -4.95
N GLY A 438 19.61 -10.25 -4.73
CA GLY A 438 20.21 -8.92 -4.79
C GLY A 438 21.34 -8.71 -3.79
N ASP A 439 21.25 -9.31 -2.60
CA ASP A 439 22.23 -9.15 -1.52
C ASP A 439 23.58 -9.79 -1.90
N TYR A 440 23.52 -11.00 -2.45
CA TYR A 440 24.68 -11.70 -2.98
C TYR A 440 25.35 -10.94 -4.13
N VAL A 441 24.54 -10.38 -5.02
CA VAL A 441 25.03 -9.59 -6.17
C VAL A 441 25.72 -8.32 -5.69
N ILE A 442 25.11 -7.55 -4.78
CA ILE A 442 25.68 -6.30 -4.26
C ILE A 442 27.02 -6.58 -3.56
N PHE A 443 27.07 -7.59 -2.67
CA PHE A 443 28.31 -7.90 -1.94
C PHE A 443 29.38 -8.50 -2.86
N SER A 444 29.01 -9.38 -3.81
CA SER A 444 29.98 -9.89 -4.79
C SER A 444 30.56 -8.77 -5.67
N ASN A 445 29.73 -7.79 -6.04
CA ASN A 445 30.17 -6.63 -6.81
C ASN A 445 31.11 -5.74 -5.99
N LEU A 446 30.82 -5.51 -4.71
CA LEU A 446 31.70 -4.78 -3.79
C LEU A 446 33.08 -5.46 -3.69
N CYS A 447 33.12 -6.78 -3.53
CA CYS A 447 34.36 -7.55 -3.50
C CYS A 447 35.13 -7.41 -4.81
N ALA A 448 34.45 -7.47 -5.96
CA ALA A 448 35.05 -7.33 -7.26
C ALA A 448 35.65 -5.93 -7.49
N ASN A 449 34.93 -4.86 -7.14
CA ASN A 449 35.39 -3.46 -7.23
C ASN A 449 36.68 -3.20 -6.45
N THR A 450 36.89 -3.93 -5.39
CA THR A 450 38.06 -3.78 -4.50
C THR A 450 39.12 -4.82 -4.72
N GLY A 451 39.01 -5.62 -5.80
CA GLY A 451 40.01 -6.65 -6.17
C GLY A 451 39.99 -7.91 -5.29
N LYS A 452 38.98 -8.10 -4.44
CA LYS A 452 38.84 -9.30 -3.59
C LYS A 452 38.15 -10.45 -4.34
N TRP A 453 38.79 -10.95 -5.38
CA TRP A 453 38.23 -11.93 -6.33
C TRP A 453 37.88 -13.29 -5.70
N GLU A 454 38.67 -13.75 -4.72
CA GLU A 454 38.38 -15.00 -4.02
C GLU A 454 37.08 -14.92 -3.22
N GLU A 455 36.87 -13.84 -2.52
CA GLU A 455 35.64 -13.60 -1.75
C GLU A 455 34.43 -13.47 -2.69
N MET A 456 34.57 -12.74 -3.80
CA MET A 456 33.56 -12.65 -4.84
C MET A 456 33.13 -14.03 -5.34
N ASN A 457 34.08 -14.91 -5.67
CA ASN A 457 33.81 -16.26 -6.16
C ASN A 457 33.12 -17.11 -5.09
N ARG A 458 33.52 -16.97 -3.82
CA ARG A 458 32.89 -17.65 -2.69
C ARG A 458 31.43 -17.25 -2.54
N VAL A 459 31.10 -15.97 -2.63
CA VAL A 459 29.73 -15.45 -2.51
C VAL A 459 28.85 -15.92 -3.67
N ARG A 460 29.39 -15.93 -4.91
CA ARG A 460 28.65 -16.42 -6.09
C ARG A 460 28.41 -17.94 -6.02
N LYS A 461 29.39 -18.70 -5.53
CA LYS A 461 29.20 -20.14 -5.29
C LYS A 461 28.13 -20.38 -4.24
N LEU A 462 28.13 -19.66 -3.13
CA LEU A 462 27.11 -19.72 -2.09
C LEU A 462 25.71 -19.42 -2.63
N MET A 463 25.57 -18.38 -3.47
CA MET A 463 24.31 -18.04 -4.13
C MET A 463 23.76 -19.19 -4.97
N ASN A 464 24.64 -19.84 -5.76
CA ASN A 464 24.26 -20.99 -6.59
C ASN A 464 23.90 -22.22 -5.76
N GLU A 465 24.66 -22.52 -4.71
CA GLU A 465 24.40 -23.64 -3.79
C GLU A 465 23.04 -23.51 -3.09
N LYS A 466 22.63 -22.29 -2.78
CA LYS A 466 21.31 -21.99 -2.20
C LYS A 466 20.19 -21.91 -3.25
N GLY A 467 20.47 -22.05 -4.52
CA GLY A 467 19.48 -21.97 -5.60
C GLY A 467 18.82 -20.58 -5.75
N VAL A 468 19.50 -19.54 -5.27
CA VAL A 468 18.97 -18.17 -5.33
C VAL A 468 19.15 -17.58 -6.71
N VAL A 469 18.06 -17.10 -7.32
CA VAL A 469 18.04 -16.59 -8.69
C VAL A 469 18.02 -15.06 -8.72
N LYS A 470 18.79 -14.47 -9.63
CA LYS A 470 18.78 -13.02 -9.87
C LYS A 470 17.52 -12.60 -10.62
N VAL A 471 16.82 -11.59 -10.13
CA VAL A 471 15.69 -10.98 -10.85
C VAL A 471 16.22 -10.20 -12.06
N PRO A 472 15.71 -10.45 -13.28
CA PRO A 472 16.14 -9.73 -14.46
C PRO A 472 15.69 -8.27 -14.42
N GLY A 473 16.54 -7.36 -14.94
CA GLY A 473 16.19 -5.96 -15.12
C GLY A 473 15.13 -5.79 -16.20
N CYS A 474 14.04 -5.12 -15.84
CA CYS A 474 12.95 -4.78 -16.75
C CYS A 474 12.74 -3.27 -16.77
N SER A 475 12.52 -2.70 -17.94
CA SER A 475 12.10 -1.31 -18.12
C SER A 475 10.85 -1.24 -18.98
N SER A 476 9.91 -0.38 -18.60
CA SER A 476 8.68 -0.14 -19.35
C SER A 476 8.56 1.31 -19.80
N ILE A 477 7.89 1.53 -20.92
CA ILE A 477 7.52 2.84 -21.47
C ILE A 477 6.10 2.78 -22.01
N GLU A 478 5.29 3.81 -21.74
CA GLU A 478 3.95 3.98 -22.29
C GLU A 478 4.03 4.77 -23.60
N ILE A 479 3.48 4.17 -24.67
CA ILE A 479 3.33 4.82 -25.99
C ILE A 479 1.94 4.49 -26.52
N ASP A 480 1.19 5.48 -26.96
CA ASP A 480 -0.17 5.33 -27.49
C ASP A 480 -1.11 4.52 -26.57
N ASN A 481 -1.09 4.84 -25.27
CA ASN A 481 -1.85 4.13 -24.21
C ASN A 481 -1.53 2.61 -24.10
N THR A 482 -0.36 2.19 -24.62
CA THR A 482 0.12 0.82 -24.54
C THR A 482 1.45 0.80 -23.78
N VAL A 483 1.56 -0.08 -22.79
CA VAL A 483 2.80 -0.29 -22.04
C VAL A 483 3.66 -1.31 -22.76
N HIS A 484 4.89 -0.91 -23.10
CA HIS A 484 5.92 -1.74 -23.73
C HIS A 484 6.99 -2.09 -22.70
N GLU A 485 7.28 -3.38 -22.54
CA GLU A 485 8.26 -3.88 -21.58
C GLU A 485 9.49 -4.43 -22.30
N PHE A 486 10.67 -4.07 -21.79
CA PHE A 486 11.97 -4.51 -22.31
C PHE A 486 12.78 -5.15 -21.18
N PHE A 487 13.38 -6.29 -21.47
CA PHE A 487 14.28 -6.99 -20.54
C PHE A 487 15.71 -6.97 -21.09
N ALA A 488 16.68 -6.89 -20.20
CA ALA A 488 18.08 -6.93 -20.59
C ALA A 488 18.42 -8.28 -21.25
N GLY A 489 18.99 -8.25 -22.45
CA GLY A 489 19.38 -9.45 -23.19
C GLY A 489 18.24 -10.24 -23.84
N ASP A 490 17.00 -9.79 -23.78
CA ASP A 490 15.81 -10.50 -24.26
C ASP A 490 15.31 -9.94 -25.61
N GLY A 491 14.85 -10.81 -26.50
CA GLY A 491 14.25 -10.48 -27.78
C GLY A 491 12.72 -10.68 -27.83
N ARG A 492 12.05 -10.92 -26.70
CA ARG A 492 10.61 -11.25 -26.65
C ARG A 492 9.69 -10.14 -27.13
N HIS A 493 10.10 -8.88 -26.99
CA HIS A 493 9.27 -7.78 -27.47
C HIS A 493 9.16 -7.82 -29.00
N PRO A 494 7.95 -7.72 -29.63
CA PRO A 494 7.76 -7.85 -31.08
C PRO A 494 8.64 -6.90 -31.92
N LYS A 495 8.99 -5.74 -31.36
CA LYS A 495 9.83 -4.72 -32.00
C LYS A 495 11.25 -4.61 -31.37
N SER A 496 11.74 -5.69 -30.76
CA SER A 496 13.05 -5.70 -30.10
C SER A 496 14.20 -5.39 -31.07
N GLN A 497 14.12 -5.85 -32.32
CA GLN A 497 15.12 -5.56 -33.35
C GLN A 497 15.16 -4.09 -33.74
N GLU A 498 13.97 -3.45 -33.90
CA GLU A 498 13.88 -2.01 -34.19
C GLU A 498 14.49 -1.19 -33.03
N ALA A 499 14.16 -1.56 -31.79
CA ALA A 499 14.71 -0.91 -30.61
C ALA A 499 16.23 -1.05 -30.50
N ARG A 500 16.79 -2.25 -30.77
CA ARG A 500 18.25 -2.50 -30.77
C ARG A 500 18.95 -1.67 -31.83
N LYS A 501 18.44 -1.65 -33.07
CA LYS A 501 19.01 -0.82 -34.13
C LYS A 501 19.04 0.64 -33.74
N MET A 502 17.95 1.15 -33.14
CA MET A 502 17.90 2.53 -32.66
C MET A 502 18.88 2.78 -31.49
N VAL A 503 19.11 1.79 -30.59
CA VAL A 503 20.17 1.89 -29.57
C VAL A 503 21.55 2.07 -30.22
N ASP A 504 21.85 1.30 -31.28
CA ASP A 504 23.11 1.40 -31.99
C ASP A 504 23.30 2.79 -32.62
N GLU A 505 22.27 3.31 -33.29
CA GLU A 505 22.26 4.65 -33.88
C GLU A 505 22.45 5.74 -32.81
N VAL A 506 21.77 5.61 -31.66
CA VAL A 506 21.91 6.55 -30.52
C VAL A 506 23.31 6.52 -29.97
N ILE A 507 23.88 5.32 -29.70
CA ILE A 507 25.24 5.18 -29.15
C ILE A 507 26.27 5.79 -30.09
N ASP A 508 26.14 5.59 -31.41
CA ASP A 508 27.09 6.14 -32.38
C ASP A 508 27.03 7.68 -32.44
N GLN A 509 25.84 8.29 -32.29
CA GLN A 509 25.73 9.75 -32.14
C GLN A 509 26.29 10.24 -30.82
N LEU A 510 26.06 9.53 -29.72
CA LEU A 510 26.58 9.93 -28.40
C LEU A 510 28.10 9.83 -28.31
N LYS A 511 28.74 8.92 -29.04
CA LYS A 511 30.22 8.86 -29.12
C LYS A 511 30.83 10.14 -29.67
N LEU A 512 30.11 10.82 -30.59
CA LEU A 512 30.59 12.09 -31.16
C LEU A 512 30.64 13.22 -30.13
N VAL A 513 29.89 13.12 -29.04
CA VAL A 513 29.89 14.06 -27.92
C VAL A 513 30.60 13.50 -26.66
N GLY A 514 31.41 12.43 -26.82
CA GLY A 514 32.28 11.91 -25.78
C GLY A 514 31.70 10.79 -24.91
N TYR A 515 30.61 10.17 -25.31
CA TYR A 515 30.08 9.01 -24.55
C TYR A 515 31.04 7.83 -24.68
N ALA A 516 31.43 7.29 -23.53
CA ALA A 516 32.10 6.01 -23.39
C ALA A 516 31.32 5.15 -22.40
N PRO A 517 31.06 3.86 -22.68
CA PRO A 517 30.42 2.96 -21.75
C PRO A 517 31.18 2.87 -20.42
N ASP A 518 30.48 3.08 -19.31
CA ASP A 518 31.05 2.91 -17.97
C ASP A 518 31.01 1.43 -17.57
N THR A 519 32.12 0.71 -17.84
CA THR A 519 32.29 -0.71 -17.56
C THR A 519 32.67 -1.00 -16.11
N SER A 520 32.87 0.03 -15.27
CA SER A 520 33.33 -0.10 -13.88
C SER A 520 32.47 -1.01 -13.00
N HIS A 521 31.21 -1.19 -13.39
CA HIS A 521 30.23 -2.01 -12.66
C HIS A 521 29.94 -3.37 -13.35
N VAL A 522 30.72 -3.76 -14.35
CA VAL A 522 30.62 -5.07 -15.03
C VAL A 522 31.68 -6.02 -14.52
N PHE A 523 31.31 -6.90 -13.61
CA PHE A 523 32.23 -7.77 -12.87
C PHE A 523 32.26 -9.19 -13.43
N HIS A 524 32.82 -9.34 -14.64
CA HIS A 524 33.18 -10.63 -15.22
C HIS A 524 34.68 -10.66 -15.46
N VAL A 525 35.38 -11.51 -14.69
CA VAL A 525 36.86 -11.60 -14.69
C VAL A 525 37.41 -12.04 -16.02
N GLU A 526 36.65 -12.82 -16.78
CA GLU A 526 37.06 -13.40 -18.06
C GLU A 526 36.68 -12.54 -19.27
N MET A 527 35.92 -11.44 -19.07
CA MET A 527 35.48 -10.55 -20.15
C MET A 527 36.48 -9.42 -20.41
N GLY A 528 36.87 -9.24 -21.67
CA GLY A 528 37.59 -8.05 -22.12
C GLY A 528 36.74 -6.79 -22.06
N GLU A 529 37.34 -5.59 -22.14
CA GLU A 529 36.60 -4.31 -22.04
C GLU A 529 35.55 -4.15 -23.15
N GLU A 530 35.81 -4.66 -24.37
CA GLU A 530 34.82 -4.66 -25.46
C GLU A 530 33.59 -5.56 -25.16
N GLU A 531 33.84 -6.71 -24.56
CA GLU A 531 32.73 -7.62 -24.16
C GLU A 531 31.90 -7.03 -23.02
N LYS A 532 32.56 -6.37 -22.05
CA LYS A 532 31.88 -5.63 -20.99
C LYS A 532 31.02 -4.50 -21.56
N ALA A 533 31.57 -3.70 -22.48
CA ALA A 533 30.82 -2.64 -23.16
C ALA A 533 29.63 -3.21 -23.95
N THR A 534 29.81 -4.36 -24.59
CA THR A 534 28.75 -5.06 -25.33
C THR A 534 27.62 -5.53 -24.39
N SER A 535 27.97 -6.01 -23.19
CA SER A 535 26.97 -6.43 -22.19
C SER A 535 26.07 -5.28 -21.70
N LEU A 536 26.64 -4.06 -21.64
CA LEU A 536 25.91 -2.84 -21.26
C LEU A 536 25.05 -2.26 -22.40
N ARG A 537 25.34 -2.65 -23.65
CA ARG A 537 24.76 -2.01 -24.84
C ARG A 537 23.24 -2.08 -24.89
N TYR A 538 22.68 -3.24 -24.51
CA TYR A 538 21.25 -3.48 -24.59
C TYR A 538 20.58 -3.63 -23.21
N HIS A 539 20.96 -2.80 -22.26
CA HIS A 539 20.23 -2.68 -21.02
C HIS A 539 18.79 -2.26 -21.28
N SER A 540 17.86 -2.74 -20.45
CA SER A 540 16.44 -2.51 -20.66
C SER A 540 16.06 -1.03 -20.71
N GLU A 541 16.76 -0.16 -19.95
CA GLU A 541 16.57 1.29 -19.97
C GLU A 541 16.92 1.88 -21.34
N LYS A 542 18.05 1.46 -21.91
CA LYS A 542 18.49 1.92 -23.23
C LYS A 542 17.54 1.52 -24.33
N LEU A 543 17.02 0.28 -24.27
CA LEU A 543 16.01 -0.22 -25.18
C LEU A 543 14.70 0.59 -25.08
N ALA A 544 14.22 0.87 -23.86
CA ALA A 544 13.01 1.64 -23.63
C ALA A 544 13.14 3.09 -24.13
N ILE A 545 14.28 3.76 -23.83
CA ILE A 545 14.56 5.13 -24.28
C ILE A 545 14.65 5.16 -25.82
N ALA A 546 15.41 4.26 -26.44
CA ALA A 546 15.55 4.20 -27.89
C ALA A 546 14.20 3.92 -28.58
N PHE A 547 13.40 3.02 -28.03
CA PHE A 547 12.05 2.76 -28.53
C PHE A 547 11.16 4.00 -28.41
N GLY A 548 11.26 4.75 -27.31
CA GLY A 548 10.60 6.03 -27.13
C GLY A 548 11.00 7.07 -28.18
N LEU A 549 12.29 7.20 -28.47
CA LEU A 549 12.79 8.09 -29.54
C LEU A 549 12.24 7.69 -30.91
N LEU A 550 12.15 6.40 -31.18
CA LEU A 550 11.67 5.88 -32.46
C LEU A 550 10.17 6.10 -32.68
N LYS A 551 9.36 6.03 -31.62
CA LYS A 551 7.89 5.98 -31.72
C LYS A 551 7.18 7.26 -31.31
N THR A 552 7.89 8.26 -30.79
CA THR A 552 7.27 9.51 -30.36
C THR A 552 7.83 10.71 -31.15
N ALA A 553 7.01 11.74 -31.31
CA ALA A 553 7.43 12.96 -32.00
C ALA A 553 8.63 13.64 -31.31
N PRO A 554 9.50 14.36 -32.06
CA PRO A 554 10.56 15.18 -31.47
C PRO A 554 10.02 16.13 -30.38
N GLY A 555 10.76 16.31 -29.29
CA GLY A 555 10.35 17.13 -28.16
C GLY A 555 9.39 16.46 -27.15
N ALA A 556 8.78 15.33 -27.49
CA ALA A 556 7.92 14.62 -26.55
C ALA A 556 8.72 14.06 -25.35
N THR A 557 8.17 14.19 -24.14
CA THR A 557 8.80 13.63 -22.93
C THR A 557 8.75 12.11 -22.92
N LEU A 558 9.90 11.47 -22.69
CA LEU A 558 9.98 10.01 -22.51
C LEU A 558 9.86 9.66 -21.04
N ARG A 559 8.92 8.76 -20.69
CA ARG A 559 8.73 8.27 -19.33
C ARG A 559 9.04 6.79 -19.26
N VAL A 560 10.11 6.44 -18.54
CA VAL A 560 10.59 5.07 -18.39
C VAL A 560 10.49 4.64 -16.93
N VAL A 561 9.97 3.46 -16.69
CA VAL A 561 9.91 2.86 -15.34
C VAL A 561 10.83 1.63 -15.31
N LYS A 562 11.71 1.58 -14.30
CA LYS A 562 12.69 0.51 -14.07
C LYS A 562 12.38 -0.23 -12.78
N ASN A 563 12.41 -1.57 -12.84
CA ASN A 563 12.21 -2.44 -11.66
C ASN A 563 13.45 -2.60 -10.76
N LEU A 564 14.58 -2.05 -11.15
CA LEU A 564 15.84 -2.04 -10.39
C LEU A 564 16.39 -0.61 -10.33
N ARG A 565 17.42 -0.37 -9.52
CA ARG A 565 18.17 0.88 -9.55
C ARG A 565 18.85 1.07 -10.90
N VAL A 566 18.84 2.30 -11.43
CA VAL A 566 19.55 2.62 -12.69
C VAL A 566 21.05 2.53 -12.47
N CYS A 567 21.76 1.95 -13.44
CA CYS A 567 23.22 1.88 -13.36
C CYS A 567 23.88 3.20 -13.84
N PRO A 568 25.12 3.52 -13.42
CA PRO A 568 25.81 4.75 -13.83
C PRO A 568 25.88 4.93 -15.33
N ASP A 569 26.14 3.86 -16.08
CA ASP A 569 26.20 3.90 -17.54
C ASP A 569 24.88 4.28 -18.20
N CYS A 570 23.75 3.69 -17.77
CA CYS A 570 22.42 4.07 -18.27
C CYS A 570 22.03 5.50 -17.85
N HIS A 571 22.43 5.94 -16.65
CA HIS A 571 22.21 7.30 -16.18
C HIS A 571 22.98 8.33 -17.02
N SER A 572 24.27 8.08 -17.29
CA SER A 572 25.12 8.93 -18.14
C SER A 572 24.59 8.98 -19.56
N MET A 573 24.18 7.83 -20.12
CA MET A 573 23.55 7.80 -21.45
C MET A 573 22.27 8.63 -21.49
N ALA A 574 21.39 8.53 -20.50
CA ALA A 574 20.14 9.30 -20.46
C ALA A 574 20.38 10.82 -20.40
N LYS A 575 21.41 11.27 -19.65
CA LYS A 575 21.86 12.67 -19.66
C LYS A 575 22.24 13.12 -21.07
N LEU A 576 23.10 12.39 -21.74
CA LEU A 576 23.56 12.75 -23.10
C LEU A 576 22.43 12.66 -24.14
N VAL A 577 21.54 11.65 -24.05
CA VAL A 577 20.36 11.57 -24.93
C VAL A 577 19.46 12.79 -24.73
N SER A 578 19.28 13.26 -23.49
CA SER A 578 18.42 14.44 -23.26
C SER A 578 18.97 15.68 -23.97
N MET A 579 20.28 15.84 -23.99
CA MET A 579 20.97 16.95 -24.66
C MET A 579 20.97 16.79 -26.20
N VAL A 580 21.45 15.66 -26.69
CA VAL A 580 21.69 15.45 -28.15
C VAL A 580 20.39 15.38 -28.94
N PHE A 581 19.38 14.73 -28.37
CA PHE A 581 18.07 14.56 -29.05
C PHE A 581 17.04 15.62 -28.62
N ASN A 582 17.43 16.59 -27.78
CA ASN A 582 16.55 17.62 -27.22
C ASN A 582 15.26 17.02 -26.65
N ARG A 583 15.43 16.08 -25.70
CA ARG A 583 14.31 15.29 -25.14
C ARG A 583 14.35 15.34 -23.61
N ARG A 584 13.25 15.72 -23.01
CA ARG A 584 13.07 15.50 -21.58
C ARG A 584 12.83 13.99 -21.33
N ILE A 585 13.66 13.38 -20.49
CA ILE A 585 13.54 11.97 -20.09
C ILE A 585 13.25 11.92 -18.60
N ILE A 586 12.19 11.21 -18.21
CA ILE A 586 11.83 10.98 -16.82
C ILE A 586 11.96 9.47 -16.58
N LEU A 587 12.96 9.09 -15.81
CA LEU A 587 13.21 7.70 -15.46
C LEU A 587 12.87 7.49 -13.99
N ARG A 588 11.92 6.60 -13.70
CA ARG A 588 11.60 6.14 -12.36
C ARG A 588 12.32 4.82 -12.11
N ASP A 589 13.16 4.79 -11.11
CA ASP A 589 13.75 3.55 -10.61
C ASP A 589 13.09 3.10 -9.28
N LEU A 590 13.68 2.11 -8.57
CA LEU A 590 13.15 1.64 -7.29
C LEU A 590 13.08 2.73 -6.22
N ASN A 591 13.98 3.71 -6.27
CA ASN A 591 14.21 4.64 -5.18
C ASN A 591 13.63 6.02 -5.45
N ARG A 592 13.70 6.51 -6.71
CA ARG A 592 13.35 7.90 -7.02
C ARG A 592 13.07 8.12 -8.51
N PHE A 593 12.72 9.36 -8.84
CA PHE A 593 12.69 9.86 -10.21
C PHE A 593 14.00 10.56 -10.57
N HIS A 594 14.44 10.36 -11.79
CA HIS A 594 15.52 11.06 -12.44
C HIS A 594 14.93 11.85 -13.61
N HIS A 595 15.01 13.18 -13.54
CA HIS A 595 14.59 14.06 -14.63
C HIS A 595 15.83 14.51 -15.38
N PHE A 596 15.96 14.06 -16.62
CA PHE A 596 17.06 14.40 -17.51
C PHE A 596 16.58 15.46 -18.50
N GLU A 597 17.26 16.58 -18.54
CA GLU A 597 17.00 17.69 -19.45
C GLU A 597 18.33 18.42 -19.70
N ASP A 598 18.62 18.80 -20.93
CA ASP A 598 19.83 19.54 -21.33
C ASP A 598 21.16 18.95 -20.80
N GLY A 599 21.26 17.63 -20.72
CA GLY A 599 22.46 16.93 -20.27
C GLY A 599 22.66 16.87 -18.76
N VAL A 600 21.71 17.38 -17.96
CA VAL A 600 21.74 17.34 -16.50
C VAL A 600 20.64 16.44 -15.94
N CYS A 601 20.82 15.98 -14.70
CA CYS A 601 19.81 15.22 -13.98
C CYS A 601 19.41 15.94 -12.70
N SER A 602 18.10 15.91 -12.35
CA SER A 602 17.58 16.49 -11.10
C SER A 602 18.21 15.89 -9.83
N CYS A 603 18.82 14.71 -9.90
CA CYS A 603 19.51 14.10 -8.77
C CYS A 603 20.86 14.74 -8.42
N GLY A 604 21.42 15.61 -9.29
CA GLY A 604 22.74 16.20 -9.09
C GLY A 604 23.86 15.16 -9.01
N ASP A 605 23.66 13.99 -9.62
CA ASP A 605 24.54 12.81 -9.55
C ASP A 605 24.72 12.26 -8.11
N TYR A 606 23.79 12.58 -7.20
CA TYR A 606 23.70 12.05 -5.85
C TYR A 606 22.50 11.08 -5.74
N TRP A 607 22.76 9.76 -5.98
CA TRP A 607 21.69 8.76 -5.91
C TRP A 607 22.14 7.40 -5.38
#